data_6b69bdd949e87016b7d14d07b5a29e1f
#
_entry.id   6b69bdd949e87016b7d14d07b5a29e1f
#
_cell.length_a   1.000
_cell.length_b   1.000
_cell.length_c   1.000
_cell.angle_alpha   90.00
_cell.angle_beta   90.00
_cell.angle_gamma   90.00
#
_symmetry.space_group_name_H-M   'P 1'
#
loop_
_entity.id
_entity.type
_entity.pdbx_description
1 polymer ?
#
loop_
_entity_poly.entity_id
_entity_poly.type
_entity_poly.pdbx_seq_one_letter_code
_entity_poly.pdbx_strand_id
1 'polypeptide(L)'
;MLTLKNHPFAVETFFESSLVLTFAAPKDELKDLIPECLTLDTFNDQWAFIAIALVATKELRPKGFPKFMGNDFFLAGFRVFVRYTNSEGKRLRGLYILKSETNKKKMSFWGNIFTHYNYTTTDIKYYNDAEKFTISSRQSNIEIEVLKNKTLINLPANSPFSDWKEARRFAGPLPFTFTYNHKTKEVLIIEGVRENWVPKPVEVLKHSIGFIDQHNLKGIVLANAFIIENIPYYWKKGKTEIWKR
;
A
#
# COMPACT_ATOMS: atom_id res chain seq x y z
N MET A 1 23.99 14.71 2.00
CA MET A 1 24.02 14.03 3.31
C MET A 1 23.04 12.85 3.26
N LEU A 2 23.50 11.61 3.44
CA LEU A 2 22.61 10.45 3.52
C LEU A 2 21.80 10.56 4.81
N THR A 3 20.54 10.94 4.71
CA THR A 3 19.65 10.90 5.87
C THR A 3 19.19 9.46 6.09
N LEU A 4 19.22 8.96 7.31
CA LEU A 4 18.75 7.61 7.66
C LEU A 4 17.31 7.36 7.18
N LYS A 5 16.48 8.40 7.12
CA LYS A 5 15.09 8.35 6.64
C LYS A 5 14.92 7.99 5.16
N ASN A 6 15.98 8.03 4.37
CA ASN A 6 15.89 7.80 2.93
C ASN A 6 16.09 6.32 2.54
N HIS A 7 15.70 5.39 3.42
CA HIS A 7 15.79 3.94 3.20
C HIS A 7 17.22 3.52 2.78
N PRO A 8 18.20 3.64 3.68
CA PRO A 8 19.63 3.64 3.34
C PRO A 8 20.18 2.27 2.92
N PHE A 9 19.43 1.19 3.14
CA PHE A 9 19.79 -0.19 2.79
C PHE A 9 18.57 -0.95 2.28
N ALA A 10 18.81 -2.03 1.55
CA ALA A 10 17.74 -2.94 1.14
C ALA A 10 17.22 -3.72 2.35
N VAL A 11 15.91 -3.96 2.40
CA VAL A 11 15.26 -4.79 3.42
C VAL A 11 14.50 -5.93 2.77
N GLU A 12 14.47 -7.06 3.45
CA GLU A 12 13.73 -8.25 3.04
C GLU A 12 12.77 -8.72 4.11
N THR A 13 11.73 -9.39 3.69
CA THR A 13 10.66 -9.88 4.54
C THR A 13 9.94 -11.05 3.89
N PHE A 14 9.08 -11.71 4.65
CA PHE A 14 8.12 -12.67 4.16
C PHE A 14 6.70 -12.16 4.46
N PHE A 15 5.87 -12.04 3.44
CA PHE A 15 4.45 -11.76 3.61
C PHE A 15 3.71 -13.08 3.80
N GLU A 16 3.28 -13.33 5.03
CA GLU A 16 2.38 -14.44 5.35
C GLU A 16 1.04 -14.25 4.62
N SER A 17 0.54 -13.02 4.63
CA SER A 17 -0.61 -12.60 3.83
C SER A 17 -0.56 -11.11 3.53
N SER A 18 -1.08 -10.71 2.38
CA SER A 18 -1.29 -9.32 1.97
C SER A 18 -2.66 -9.19 1.33
N LEU A 19 -3.65 -8.70 2.10
CA LEU A 19 -4.95 -8.31 1.59
C LEU A 19 -4.87 -6.87 1.11
N VAL A 20 -5.33 -6.62 -0.11
CA VAL A 20 -5.39 -5.27 -0.69
C VAL A 20 -6.83 -4.95 -1.08
N LEU A 21 -7.36 -3.88 -0.53
CA LEU A 21 -8.60 -3.26 -0.97
C LEU A 21 -8.25 -2.01 -1.77
N THR A 22 -8.76 -1.90 -2.97
CA THR A 22 -8.57 -0.71 -3.82
C THR A 22 -9.88 0.04 -3.96
N PHE A 23 -9.88 1.29 -3.56
CA PHE A 23 -11.02 2.19 -3.70
C PHE A 23 -10.79 3.13 -4.88
N ALA A 24 -11.84 3.34 -5.68
CA ALA A 24 -11.88 4.32 -6.74
C ALA A 24 -12.70 5.53 -6.30
N ALA A 25 -12.23 6.72 -6.63
CA ALA A 25 -12.96 7.98 -6.46
C ALA A 25 -12.82 8.83 -7.73
N PRO A 26 -13.73 9.78 -7.98
CA PRO A 26 -13.51 10.80 -9.01
C PRO A 26 -12.13 11.44 -8.82
N LYS A 27 -11.37 11.62 -9.91
CA LYS A 27 -9.96 12.06 -9.81
C LYS A 27 -9.77 13.35 -9.03
N ASP A 28 -10.75 14.25 -9.09
CA ASP A 28 -10.68 15.55 -8.42
C ASP A 28 -10.69 15.44 -6.88
N GLU A 29 -11.29 14.37 -6.35
CA GLU A 29 -11.34 14.09 -4.90
C GLU A 29 -9.97 13.71 -4.32
N LEU A 30 -9.03 13.22 -5.13
CA LEU A 30 -7.72 12.77 -4.66
C LEU A 30 -6.57 13.73 -4.98
N LYS A 31 -6.80 14.83 -5.69
CA LYS A 31 -5.75 15.77 -6.12
C LYS A 31 -4.98 16.35 -4.94
N ASP A 32 -5.68 16.73 -3.89
CA ASP A 32 -5.10 17.40 -2.73
C ASP A 32 -4.36 16.41 -1.78
N LEU A 33 -4.50 15.10 -2.03
CA LEU A 33 -3.80 14.08 -1.26
C LEU A 33 -2.37 13.81 -1.74
N ILE A 34 -1.99 14.35 -2.89
CA ILE A 34 -0.68 14.11 -3.48
C ILE A 34 0.12 15.42 -3.63
N PRO A 35 1.45 15.38 -3.52
CA PRO A 35 2.29 16.56 -3.73
C PRO A 35 2.40 16.93 -5.21
N GLU A 36 2.73 18.19 -5.47
CA GLU A 36 2.85 18.80 -6.80
C GLU A 36 3.82 18.09 -7.77
N CYS A 37 4.78 17.34 -7.25
CA CYS A 37 5.74 16.57 -8.05
C CYS A 37 5.17 15.27 -8.62
N LEU A 38 3.97 14.86 -8.20
CA LEU A 38 3.31 13.64 -8.62
C LEU A 38 2.05 13.94 -9.43
N THR A 39 1.67 13.02 -10.29
CA THR A 39 0.38 13.04 -10.99
C THR A 39 -0.43 11.82 -10.62
N LEU A 40 -1.74 11.96 -10.49
CA LEU A 40 -2.63 10.83 -10.27
C LEU A 40 -2.51 9.83 -11.43
N ASP A 41 -2.49 8.54 -11.09
CA ASP A 41 -2.60 7.46 -12.07
C ASP A 41 -4.07 7.13 -12.24
N THR A 42 -4.69 7.71 -13.28
CA THR A 42 -6.14 7.64 -13.51
C THR A 42 -6.52 6.54 -14.47
N PHE A 43 -7.71 5.97 -14.26
CA PHE A 43 -8.38 5.07 -15.18
C PHE A 43 -9.45 5.83 -15.96
N ASN A 44 -9.39 5.77 -17.30
CA ASN A 44 -10.26 6.48 -18.24
C ASN A 44 -10.34 8.00 -17.99
N ASP A 45 -9.29 8.59 -17.44
CA ASP A 45 -9.20 10.00 -17.02
C ASP A 45 -10.33 10.47 -16.06
N GLN A 46 -11.03 9.54 -15.45
CA GLN A 46 -12.15 9.80 -14.53
C GLN A 46 -11.84 9.35 -13.10
N TRP A 47 -11.30 8.15 -12.95
CA TRP A 47 -11.12 7.50 -11.66
C TRP A 47 -9.68 7.53 -11.20
N ALA A 48 -9.48 7.97 -9.97
CA ALA A 48 -8.22 7.83 -9.24
C ALA A 48 -8.40 6.84 -8.08
N PHE A 49 -7.29 6.32 -7.51
CA PHE A 49 -7.37 5.15 -6.63
C PHE A 49 -6.58 5.33 -5.33
N ILE A 50 -7.17 4.81 -4.25
CA ILE A 50 -6.50 4.59 -2.97
C ILE A 50 -6.40 3.08 -2.76
N ALA A 51 -5.19 2.56 -2.53
CA ALA A 51 -4.97 1.20 -2.07
C ALA A 51 -4.77 1.17 -0.56
N ILE A 52 -5.46 0.23 0.09
CA ILE A 52 -5.25 -0.11 1.49
C ILE A 52 -4.66 -1.50 1.53
N ALA A 53 -3.36 -1.58 1.86
CA ALA A 53 -2.64 -2.83 1.96
C ALA A 53 -2.54 -3.26 3.43
N LEU A 54 -3.08 -4.44 3.72
CA LEU A 54 -3.21 -5.04 5.05
C LEU A 54 -2.34 -6.29 5.07
N VAL A 55 -1.16 -6.18 5.69
CA VAL A 55 -0.07 -7.13 5.49
C VAL A 55 0.38 -7.75 6.81
N ALA A 56 0.25 -9.06 6.93
CA ALA A 56 0.91 -9.84 7.96
C ALA A 56 2.36 -10.09 7.53
N THR A 57 3.28 -9.38 8.17
CA THR A 57 4.70 -9.34 7.82
C THR A 57 5.51 -10.18 8.79
N LYS A 58 6.38 -11.02 8.27
CA LYS A 58 7.31 -11.85 9.04
C LYS A 58 8.75 -11.50 8.70
N GLU A 59 9.60 -11.58 9.71
CA GLU A 59 11.06 -11.54 9.56
C GLU A 59 11.58 -10.29 8.82
N LEU A 60 10.94 -9.12 8.96
CA LEU A 60 11.45 -7.89 8.34
C LEU A 60 12.83 -7.53 8.91
N ARG A 61 13.85 -7.47 8.05
CA ARG A 61 15.24 -7.21 8.42
C ARG A 61 16.03 -6.58 7.27
N PRO A 62 17.21 -5.99 7.54
CA PRO A 62 18.15 -5.64 6.49
C PRO A 62 18.50 -6.86 5.65
N LYS A 63 18.57 -6.71 4.31
CA LYS A 63 18.83 -7.81 3.39
C LYS A 63 20.18 -8.47 3.69
N GLY A 64 20.18 -9.81 3.79
CA GLY A 64 21.37 -10.60 4.12
C GLY A 64 21.61 -10.83 5.61
N PHE A 65 20.78 -10.24 6.50
CA PHE A 65 20.87 -10.53 7.94
C PHE A 65 20.14 -11.82 8.30
N PRO A 66 20.56 -12.51 9.40
CA PRO A 66 19.91 -13.75 9.85
C PRO A 66 18.43 -13.53 10.17
N LYS A 67 17.59 -14.54 9.90
CA LYS A 67 16.13 -14.49 10.10
C LYS A 67 15.72 -14.18 11.54
N PHE A 68 16.45 -14.69 12.54
CA PHE A 68 16.15 -14.47 13.97
C PHE A 68 16.24 -12.99 14.39
N MET A 69 16.92 -12.13 13.60
CA MET A 69 16.98 -10.68 13.82
C MET A 69 15.77 -9.93 13.22
N GLY A 70 14.91 -10.64 12.51
CA GLY A 70 13.73 -10.08 11.87
C GLY A 70 12.65 -9.66 12.85
N ASN A 71 11.73 -8.81 12.38
CA ASN A 71 10.58 -8.34 13.14
C ASN A 71 9.29 -8.79 12.48
N ASP A 72 8.37 -9.32 13.30
CA ASP A 72 7.02 -9.69 12.90
C ASP A 72 6.04 -8.59 13.31
N PHE A 73 5.19 -8.18 12.39
CA PHE A 73 4.17 -7.16 12.65
C PHE A 73 3.05 -7.21 11.61
N PHE A 74 1.94 -6.58 11.94
CA PHE A 74 0.88 -6.29 10.98
C PHE A 74 0.97 -4.85 10.53
N LEU A 75 0.80 -4.61 9.23
CA LEU A 75 0.84 -3.32 8.59
C LEU A 75 -0.50 -3.02 7.92
N ALA A 76 -1.07 -1.84 8.18
CA ALA A 76 -2.08 -1.22 7.34
C ALA A 76 -1.44 0.00 6.65
N GLY A 77 -1.32 -0.05 5.34
CA GLY A 77 -0.71 1.02 4.53
C GLY A 77 -1.73 1.68 3.61
N PHE A 78 -1.85 3.01 3.69
CA PHE A 78 -2.78 3.84 2.92
C PHE A 78 -2.01 4.58 1.83
N ARG A 79 -2.37 4.37 0.55
CA ARG A 79 -1.54 4.79 -0.59
C ARG A 79 -2.39 5.24 -1.76
N VAL A 80 -2.00 6.32 -2.44
CA VAL A 80 -2.62 6.79 -3.69
C VAL A 80 -1.85 6.28 -4.89
N PHE A 81 -2.53 5.90 -5.95
CA PHE A 81 -1.92 5.53 -7.22
C PHE A 81 -1.43 6.77 -7.95
N VAL A 82 -0.14 6.81 -8.24
CA VAL A 82 0.50 7.98 -8.83
C VAL A 82 1.52 7.62 -9.89
N ARG A 83 1.91 8.64 -10.65
CA ARG A 83 3.04 8.61 -11.58
C ARG A 83 4.03 9.70 -11.22
N TYR A 84 5.30 9.39 -11.38
CA TYR A 84 6.41 10.30 -11.21
C TYR A 84 7.29 10.27 -12.46
N THR A 85 7.65 11.43 -13.01
CA THR A 85 8.65 11.52 -14.08
C THR A 85 9.99 11.81 -13.43
N ASN A 86 10.90 10.84 -13.50
CA ASN A 86 12.21 10.95 -12.86
C ASN A 86 13.16 11.88 -13.62
N SER A 87 14.34 12.14 -13.06
CA SER A 87 15.37 13.01 -13.66
C SER A 87 15.87 12.57 -15.03
N GLU A 88 15.67 11.29 -15.40
CA GLU A 88 15.99 10.70 -16.70
C GLU A 88 14.85 10.82 -17.73
N GLY A 89 13.73 11.48 -17.35
CA GLY A 89 12.53 11.58 -18.19
C GLY A 89 11.66 10.32 -18.21
N LYS A 90 12.00 9.29 -17.43
CA LYS A 90 11.22 8.04 -17.36
C LYS A 90 10.01 8.22 -16.47
N ARG A 91 8.84 7.83 -16.99
CA ARG A 91 7.58 7.86 -16.25
C ARG A 91 7.42 6.59 -15.41
N LEU A 92 7.58 6.72 -14.10
CA LEU A 92 7.44 5.65 -13.12
C LEU A 92 6.00 5.60 -12.61
N ARG A 93 5.41 4.41 -12.54
CA ARG A 93 4.08 4.17 -12.00
C ARG A 93 4.20 3.52 -10.63
N GLY A 94 3.53 4.06 -9.62
CA GLY A 94 3.68 3.57 -8.25
C GLY A 94 2.64 4.12 -7.29
N LEU A 95 2.98 4.09 -6.01
CA LEU A 95 2.10 4.41 -4.89
C LEU A 95 2.72 5.53 -4.05
N TYR A 96 1.98 6.61 -3.81
CA TYR A 96 2.34 7.62 -2.84
C TYR A 96 1.85 7.23 -1.45
N ILE A 97 2.75 7.27 -0.47
CA ILE A 97 2.45 6.85 0.90
C ILE A 97 1.78 7.99 1.65
N LEU A 98 0.54 7.81 2.05
CA LEU A 98 -0.19 8.76 2.90
C LEU A 98 0.09 8.51 4.38
N LYS A 99 -0.10 7.26 4.81
CA LYS A 99 0.00 6.83 6.20
C LYS A 99 0.33 5.34 6.29
N SER A 100 0.95 4.94 7.39
CA SER A 100 1.13 3.53 7.74
C SER A 100 0.78 3.30 9.22
N GLU A 101 0.06 2.23 9.50
CA GLU A 101 -0.31 1.83 10.86
C GLU A 101 0.21 0.43 11.13
N THR A 102 0.60 0.18 12.39
CA THR A 102 1.14 -1.12 12.79
C THR A 102 0.72 -1.48 14.21
N ASN A 103 0.64 -2.76 14.51
CA ASN A 103 0.36 -3.27 15.86
C ASN A 103 1.61 -3.34 16.77
N LYS A 104 2.79 -2.87 16.31
CA LYS A 104 4.05 -2.99 17.05
C LYS A 104 4.74 -1.63 17.21
N LYS A 105 4.90 -1.17 18.46
CA LYS A 105 5.63 0.08 18.80
C LYS A 105 7.06 0.09 18.24
N LYS A 106 7.76 -1.07 18.32
CA LYS A 106 9.12 -1.22 17.77
C LYS A 106 9.16 -0.94 16.26
N MET A 107 8.15 -1.41 15.50
CA MET A 107 8.07 -1.15 14.07
C MET A 107 7.78 0.31 13.76
N SER A 108 6.87 0.95 14.49
CA SER A 108 6.60 2.38 14.35
C SER A 108 7.87 3.22 14.62
N PHE A 109 8.62 2.90 15.67
CA PHE A 109 9.86 3.59 16.00
C PHE A 109 10.91 3.46 14.87
N TRP A 110 11.30 2.25 14.51
CA TRP A 110 12.31 2.03 13.47
C TRP A 110 11.85 2.45 12.09
N GLY A 111 10.59 2.21 11.75
CA GLY A 111 10.00 2.63 10.48
C GLY A 111 10.12 4.14 10.27
N ASN A 112 9.87 4.95 11.31
CA ASN A 112 9.97 6.40 11.24
C ASN A 112 11.42 6.92 11.24
N ILE A 113 12.39 6.11 11.68
CA ILE A 113 13.81 6.44 11.56
C ILE A 113 14.32 6.21 10.13
N PHE A 114 13.90 5.09 9.50
CA PHE A 114 14.47 4.65 8.23
C PHE A 114 13.60 4.97 7.00
N THR A 115 12.37 5.45 7.20
CA THR A 115 11.45 5.77 6.09
C THR A 115 10.62 7.03 6.39
N HIS A 116 10.00 7.58 5.36
CA HIS A 116 8.99 8.65 5.47
C HIS A 116 7.56 8.09 5.42
N TYR A 117 7.32 6.86 5.92
CA TYR A 117 6.02 6.20 5.77
C TYR A 117 5.00 6.57 6.85
N ASN A 118 5.35 7.50 7.76
CA ASN A 118 4.46 8.03 8.79
C ASN A 118 3.78 6.94 9.62
N TYR A 119 4.62 6.04 10.19
CA TYR A 119 4.12 4.94 11.01
C TYR A 119 3.50 5.42 12.31
N THR A 120 2.29 4.93 12.60
CA THR A 120 1.64 5.05 13.91
C THR A 120 1.34 3.67 14.47
N THR A 121 1.39 3.53 15.81
CA THR A 121 1.00 2.28 16.47
C THR A 121 -0.47 2.31 16.80
N THR A 122 -1.18 1.23 16.48
CA THR A 122 -2.61 1.07 16.75
C THR A 122 -2.92 -0.31 17.34
N ASP A 123 -4.17 -0.53 17.72
CA ASP A 123 -4.67 -1.77 18.31
C ASP A 123 -5.13 -2.82 17.26
N ILE A 124 -4.56 -2.78 16.04
CA ILE A 124 -4.95 -3.69 14.97
C ILE A 124 -4.80 -5.15 15.39
N LYS A 125 -5.89 -5.89 15.23
CA LYS A 125 -5.97 -7.34 15.36
C LYS A 125 -6.40 -7.93 14.02
N TYR A 126 -5.91 -9.11 13.72
CA TYR A 126 -6.31 -9.85 12.53
C TYR A 126 -6.43 -11.33 12.83
N TYR A 127 -7.29 -11.99 12.09
CA TYR A 127 -7.46 -13.43 12.07
C TYR A 127 -7.50 -13.91 10.61
N ASN A 128 -6.72 -14.92 10.29
CA ASN A 128 -6.59 -15.46 8.94
C ASN A 128 -6.60 -16.99 9.00
N ASP A 129 -7.62 -17.60 8.43
CA ASP A 129 -7.70 -19.05 8.23
C ASP A 129 -7.84 -19.41 6.75
N ALA A 130 -8.22 -20.65 6.45
CA ALA A 130 -8.37 -21.14 5.08
C ALA A 130 -9.48 -20.44 4.31
N GLU A 131 -10.54 -19.99 4.97
CA GLU A 131 -11.76 -19.46 4.34
C GLU A 131 -11.92 -17.95 4.48
N LYS A 132 -11.52 -17.42 5.62
CA LYS A 132 -11.85 -16.06 6.04
C LYS A 132 -10.61 -15.28 6.48
N PHE A 133 -10.62 -13.99 6.20
CA PHE A 133 -9.68 -13.04 6.76
C PHE A 133 -10.43 -11.86 7.38
N THR A 134 -10.22 -11.62 8.68
CA THR A 134 -10.83 -10.52 9.41
C THR A 134 -9.79 -9.59 10.01
N ILE A 135 -10.08 -8.31 10.02
CA ILE A 135 -9.22 -7.27 10.58
C ILE A 135 -10.08 -6.30 11.36
N SER A 136 -9.63 -5.94 12.56
CA SER A 136 -10.30 -4.95 13.38
C SER A 136 -9.33 -4.03 14.10
N SER A 137 -9.71 -2.76 14.27
CA SER A 137 -9.03 -1.77 15.11
C SER A 137 -10.05 -0.74 15.57
N ARG A 138 -10.16 -0.52 16.87
CA ARG A 138 -10.99 0.56 17.42
C ARG A 138 -10.34 1.92 17.23
N GLN A 139 -9.02 2.01 17.41
CA GLN A 139 -8.29 3.28 17.30
C GLN A 139 -8.27 3.82 15.86
N SER A 140 -8.28 2.93 14.87
CA SER A 140 -8.26 3.30 13.44
C SER A 140 -9.64 3.20 12.79
N ASN A 141 -10.69 2.82 13.53
CA ASN A 141 -12.03 2.53 13.01
C ASN A 141 -11.96 1.60 11.78
N ILE A 142 -11.20 0.49 11.91
CA ILE A 142 -11.08 -0.51 10.85
C ILE A 142 -11.91 -1.73 11.25
N GLU A 143 -12.78 -2.15 10.34
CA GLU A 143 -13.49 -3.42 10.40
C GLU A 143 -13.60 -3.99 9.00
N ILE A 144 -12.91 -5.09 8.73
CA ILE A 144 -12.86 -5.72 7.41
C ILE A 144 -13.07 -7.22 7.59
N GLU A 145 -13.92 -7.78 6.74
CA GLU A 145 -14.18 -9.21 6.65
C GLU A 145 -14.25 -9.63 5.19
N VAL A 146 -13.43 -10.62 4.80
CA VAL A 146 -13.39 -11.16 3.45
C VAL A 146 -13.44 -12.67 3.46
N LEU A 147 -14.03 -13.25 2.39
CA LEU A 147 -13.98 -14.69 2.08
C LEU A 147 -12.93 -14.93 0.97
N LYS A 148 -12.09 -15.96 1.18
CA LYS A 148 -10.94 -16.25 0.30
C LYS A 148 -11.22 -17.31 -0.79
N ASN A 149 -12.08 -18.27 -0.51
CA ASN A 149 -12.22 -19.51 -1.31
C ASN A 149 -13.57 -19.62 -2.02
N LYS A 150 -14.04 -18.54 -2.67
CA LYS A 150 -15.17 -18.64 -3.58
C LYS A 150 -14.74 -19.00 -4.99
N THR A 151 -15.47 -19.91 -5.62
CA THR A 151 -15.21 -20.39 -7.00
C THR A 151 -15.45 -19.29 -8.04
N LEU A 152 -16.39 -18.39 -7.79
CA LEU A 152 -16.69 -17.23 -8.62
C LEU A 152 -16.82 -16.00 -7.74
N ILE A 153 -15.92 -15.03 -7.94
CA ILE A 153 -15.96 -13.74 -7.26
C ILE A 153 -16.20 -12.66 -8.29
N ASN A 154 -17.35 -12.01 -8.18
CA ASN A 154 -17.66 -10.83 -8.99
C ASN A 154 -16.87 -9.63 -8.50
N LEU A 155 -16.59 -8.68 -9.38
CA LEU A 155 -16.12 -7.37 -8.95
C LEU A 155 -17.13 -6.74 -7.99
N PRO A 156 -16.67 -5.88 -7.05
CA PRO A 156 -17.57 -5.11 -6.20
C PRO A 156 -18.59 -4.31 -7.03
N ALA A 157 -19.79 -4.14 -6.48
CA ALA A 157 -20.81 -3.31 -7.11
C ALA A 157 -20.26 -1.89 -7.36
N ASN A 158 -20.55 -1.32 -8.52
CA ASN A 158 -20.06 0.00 -8.96
C ASN A 158 -18.55 0.09 -9.19
N SER A 159 -17.83 -1.04 -9.29
CA SER A 159 -16.44 -1.03 -9.74
C SER A 159 -16.31 -0.34 -11.10
N PRO A 160 -15.31 0.55 -11.31
CA PRO A 160 -15.08 1.14 -12.63
C PRO A 160 -14.46 0.17 -13.64
N PHE A 161 -14.02 -1.01 -13.20
CA PHE A 161 -13.45 -2.04 -14.05
C PHE A 161 -14.55 -2.95 -14.63
N SER A 162 -14.35 -3.39 -15.87
CA SER A 162 -15.28 -4.30 -16.55
C SER A 162 -15.18 -5.75 -16.04
N ASP A 163 -13.95 -6.17 -15.69
CA ASP A 163 -13.65 -7.52 -15.23
C ASP A 163 -12.38 -7.59 -14.36
N TRP A 164 -12.11 -8.74 -13.76
CA TRP A 164 -10.92 -8.98 -12.94
C TRP A 164 -9.60 -8.89 -13.71
N LYS A 165 -9.58 -9.16 -14.98
CA LYS A 165 -8.38 -9.06 -15.82
C LYS A 165 -7.99 -7.58 -15.97
N GLU A 166 -8.97 -6.72 -16.23
CA GLU A 166 -8.76 -5.27 -16.29
C GLU A 166 -8.36 -4.70 -14.93
N ALA A 167 -9.08 -5.05 -13.86
CA ALA A 167 -8.76 -4.65 -12.51
C ALA A 167 -7.32 -5.06 -12.12
N ARG A 168 -6.92 -6.29 -12.40
CA ARG A 168 -5.57 -6.79 -12.13
C ARG A 168 -4.50 -6.06 -12.95
N ARG A 169 -4.78 -5.76 -14.21
CA ARG A 169 -3.84 -5.06 -15.10
C ARG A 169 -3.61 -3.62 -14.66
N PHE A 170 -4.64 -2.94 -14.21
CA PHE A 170 -4.56 -1.54 -13.78
C PHE A 170 -4.16 -1.40 -12.31
N ALA A 171 -4.90 -2.04 -11.41
CA ALA A 171 -4.76 -1.94 -9.95
C ALA A 171 -4.01 -3.14 -9.33
N GLY A 172 -3.20 -3.82 -10.13
CA GLY A 172 -2.27 -4.85 -9.66
C GLY A 172 -1.08 -4.24 -8.92
N PRO A 173 -0.11 -5.07 -8.60
CA PRO A 173 1.05 -4.63 -7.82
C PRO A 173 1.91 -3.61 -8.58
N LEU A 174 2.01 -2.42 -8.02
CA LEU A 174 2.89 -1.38 -8.56
C LEU A 174 4.29 -1.50 -7.96
N PRO A 175 5.37 -1.35 -8.77
CA PRO A 175 6.72 -1.62 -8.31
C PRO A 175 7.31 -0.51 -7.43
N PHE A 176 6.84 0.72 -7.55
CA PHE A 176 7.44 1.86 -6.86
C PHE A 176 6.55 2.39 -5.74
N THR A 177 7.20 2.85 -4.68
CA THR A 177 6.58 3.70 -3.67
C THR A 177 7.31 5.02 -3.61
N PHE A 178 6.55 6.11 -3.41
CA PHE A 178 7.04 7.46 -3.37
C PHE A 178 6.70 8.13 -2.05
N THR A 179 7.63 8.94 -1.55
CA THR A 179 7.39 9.95 -0.53
C THR A 179 8.05 11.25 -0.94
N TYR A 180 7.57 12.38 -0.43
CA TYR A 180 8.05 13.70 -0.79
C TYR A 180 8.36 14.55 0.44
N ASN A 181 9.51 15.19 0.42
CA ASN A 181 9.89 16.14 1.44
C ASN A 181 9.69 17.58 0.90
N HIS A 182 8.65 18.25 1.38
CA HIS A 182 8.31 19.62 0.95
C HIS A 182 9.42 20.66 1.23
N LYS A 183 10.25 20.43 2.28
CA LYS A 183 11.31 21.39 2.65
C LYS A 183 12.52 21.27 1.72
N THR A 184 12.95 20.07 1.40
CA THR A 184 14.14 19.81 0.57
C THR A 184 13.80 19.60 -0.90
N LYS A 185 12.50 19.51 -1.24
CA LYS A 185 11.99 19.18 -2.60
C LYS A 185 12.49 17.80 -3.09
N GLU A 186 12.79 16.91 -2.17
CA GLU A 186 13.27 15.56 -2.49
C GLU A 186 12.12 14.57 -2.63
N VAL A 187 12.14 13.81 -3.71
CA VAL A 187 11.30 12.63 -3.93
C VAL A 187 12.12 11.40 -3.59
N LEU A 188 11.70 10.63 -2.61
CA LEU A 188 12.26 9.32 -2.31
C LEU A 188 11.51 8.26 -3.11
N ILE A 189 12.24 7.47 -3.87
CA ILE A 189 11.75 6.39 -4.72
C ILE A 189 12.27 5.07 -4.14
N ILE A 190 11.36 4.15 -3.80
CA ILE A 190 11.73 2.82 -3.32
C ILE A 190 11.07 1.80 -4.25
N GLU A 191 11.88 0.90 -4.79
CA GLU A 191 11.42 -0.19 -5.64
C GLU A 191 11.21 -1.46 -4.80
N GLY A 192 9.98 -2.00 -4.87
CA GLY A 192 9.63 -3.29 -4.30
C GLY A 192 9.82 -4.40 -5.32
N VAL A 193 10.51 -5.47 -4.93
CA VAL A 193 10.74 -6.66 -5.75
C VAL A 193 10.05 -7.85 -5.11
N ARG A 194 9.37 -8.60 -5.94
CA ARG A 194 8.57 -9.77 -5.55
C ARG A 194 8.66 -10.84 -6.62
N GLU A 195 8.66 -12.06 -6.17
CA GLU A 195 8.61 -13.24 -7.02
C GLU A 195 7.25 -13.94 -6.83
N ASN A 196 6.78 -14.62 -7.84
CA ASN A 196 5.57 -15.45 -7.79
C ASN A 196 4.30 -14.72 -7.31
N TRP A 197 4.14 -13.46 -7.74
CA TRP A 197 2.99 -12.64 -7.36
C TRP A 197 1.72 -13.08 -8.09
N VAL A 198 0.90 -13.90 -7.43
CA VAL A 198 -0.37 -14.38 -7.97
C VAL A 198 -1.51 -13.92 -7.06
N PRO A 199 -2.11 -12.74 -7.32
CA PRO A 199 -3.23 -12.26 -6.53
C PRO A 199 -4.47 -13.11 -6.80
N LYS A 200 -5.14 -13.51 -5.71
CA LYS A 200 -6.43 -14.21 -5.72
C LYS A 200 -7.52 -13.20 -5.38
N PRO A 201 -8.55 -13.03 -6.19
CA PRO A 201 -9.71 -12.24 -5.82
C PRO A 201 -10.32 -12.72 -4.50
N VAL A 202 -10.88 -11.79 -3.71
CA VAL A 202 -11.63 -12.12 -2.51
C VAL A 202 -12.98 -11.41 -2.51
N GLU A 203 -13.99 -12.03 -1.89
CA GLU A 203 -15.27 -11.39 -1.65
C GLU A 203 -15.22 -10.58 -0.38
N VAL A 204 -15.50 -9.29 -0.46
CA VAL A 204 -15.57 -8.41 0.71
C VAL A 204 -16.97 -8.44 1.26
N LEU A 205 -17.15 -9.04 2.45
CA LEU A 205 -18.44 -9.10 3.15
C LEU A 205 -18.73 -7.81 3.89
N LYS A 206 -17.69 -7.22 4.50
CA LYS A 206 -17.78 -5.98 5.28
C LYS A 206 -16.50 -5.19 5.15
N HIS A 207 -16.63 -3.88 5.03
CA HIS A 207 -15.51 -2.95 5.20
C HIS A 207 -16.00 -1.65 5.83
N SER A 208 -15.27 -1.18 6.83
CA SER A 208 -15.33 0.17 7.39
C SER A 208 -13.90 0.61 7.67
N ILE A 209 -13.54 1.79 7.23
CA ILE A 209 -12.14 2.23 7.27
C ILE A 209 -12.12 3.72 7.58
N GLY A 210 -11.87 4.04 8.84
CA GLY A 210 -11.92 5.42 9.35
C GLY A 210 -11.00 6.39 8.60
N PHE A 211 -9.92 5.92 8.01
CA PHE A 211 -9.09 6.75 7.14
C PHE A 211 -9.84 7.24 5.90
N ILE A 212 -10.64 6.40 5.26
CA ILE A 212 -11.47 6.78 4.10
C ILE A 212 -12.58 7.74 4.55
N ASP A 213 -13.24 7.41 5.66
CA ASP A 213 -14.37 8.19 6.18
C ASP A 213 -13.95 9.62 6.56
N GLN A 214 -12.76 9.78 7.16
CA GLN A 214 -12.20 11.08 7.54
C GLN A 214 -11.94 12.03 6.38
N HIS A 215 -11.70 11.50 5.18
CA HIS A 215 -11.43 12.33 3.99
C HIS A 215 -12.70 12.77 3.26
N ASN A 216 -13.88 12.27 3.65
CA ASN A 216 -15.18 12.62 3.08
C ASN A 216 -15.20 12.61 1.52
N LEU A 217 -14.52 11.64 0.92
CA LEU A 217 -14.37 11.54 -0.53
C LEU A 217 -15.71 11.22 -1.20
N LYS A 218 -16.20 12.12 -2.03
CA LYS A 218 -17.48 11.94 -2.71
C LYS A 218 -17.38 10.88 -3.81
N GLY A 219 -18.39 10.03 -3.92
CA GLY A 219 -18.46 9.03 -4.98
C GLY A 219 -17.39 7.94 -4.90
N ILE A 220 -16.76 7.75 -3.72
CA ILE A 220 -15.81 6.67 -3.51
C ILE A 220 -16.51 5.32 -3.50
N VAL A 221 -15.95 4.34 -4.21
CA VAL A 221 -16.46 2.97 -4.31
C VAL A 221 -15.33 1.97 -4.14
N LEU A 222 -15.62 0.78 -3.62
CA LEU A 222 -14.67 -0.33 -3.63
C LEU A 222 -14.53 -0.83 -5.07
N ALA A 223 -13.34 -0.73 -5.64
CA ALA A 223 -13.08 -1.10 -7.03
C ALA A 223 -12.67 -2.57 -7.19
N ASN A 224 -11.78 -3.06 -6.33
CA ASN A 224 -11.41 -4.48 -6.26
C ASN A 224 -10.83 -4.83 -4.89
N ALA A 225 -10.77 -6.14 -4.60
CA ALA A 225 -10.06 -6.67 -3.45
C ALA A 225 -9.39 -8.00 -3.81
N PHE A 226 -8.16 -8.20 -3.37
CA PHE A 226 -7.41 -9.44 -3.60
C PHE A 226 -6.49 -9.76 -2.44
N ILE A 227 -6.15 -11.03 -2.29
CA ILE A 227 -5.18 -11.51 -1.31
C ILE A 227 -4.02 -12.22 -2.01
N ILE A 228 -2.85 -12.10 -1.42
CA ILE A 228 -1.65 -12.84 -1.78
C ILE A 228 -1.08 -13.41 -0.50
N GLU A 229 -0.63 -14.65 -0.54
CA GLU A 229 -0.14 -15.37 0.63
C GLU A 229 1.21 -16.02 0.35
N ASN A 230 2.00 -16.12 1.39
CA ASN A 230 3.24 -16.88 1.43
C ASN A 230 4.27 -16.48 0.37
N ILE A 231 4.59 -15.19 0.30
CA ILE A 231 5.55 -14.69 -0.67
C ILE A 231 6.76 -14.00 -0.02
N PRO A 232 7.99 -14.25 -0.53
CA PRO A 232 9.13 -13.42 -0.21
C PRO A 232 8.97 -12.05 -0.87
N TYR A 233 9.39 -11.02 -0.15
CA TYR A 233 9.33 -9.65 -0.63
C TYR A 233 10.58 -8.88 -0.17
N TYR A 234 11.11 -8.02 -1.01
CA TYR A 234 12.16 -7.11 -0.57
C TYR A 234 12.03 -5.73 -1.21
N TRP A 235 12.53 -4.73 -0.52
CA TRP A 235 12.67 -3.38 -1.04
C TRP A 235 14.14 -3.09 -1.32
N LYS A 236 14.41 -2.52 -2.50
CA LYS A 236 15.74 -2.00 -2.81
C LYS A 236 16.05 -0.79 -1.93
N LYS A 237 17.33 -0.45 -1.81
CA LYS A 237 17.75 0.83 -1.24
C LYS A 237 17.03 1.99 -1.91
N GLY A 238 16.62 2.99 -1.13
CA GLY A 238 15.95 4.18 -1.62
C GLY A 238 16.86 5.01 -2.56
N LYS A 239 16.26 5.56 -3.62
CA LYS A 239 16.87 6.56 -4.50
C LYS A 239 16.17 7.89 -4.25
N THR A 240 16.96 8.95 -4.02
CA THR A 240 16.42 10.30 -3.81
C THR A 240 16.71 11.16 -5.03
N GLU A 241 15.74 11.91 -5.49
CA GLU A 241 15.87 12.90 -6.56
C GLU A 241 15.32 14.25 -6.10
N ILE A 242 16.00 15.34 -6.46
CA ILE A 242 15.48 16.70 -6.24
C ILE A 242 14.51 17.02 -7.37
N TRP A 243 13.26 17.26 -7.00
CA TRP A 243 12.26 17.72 -7.98
C TRP A 243 12.49 19.19 -8.32
N LYS A 244 12.67 19.45 -9.61
CA LYS A 244 12.80 20.80 -10.19
C LYS A 244 11.53 21.07 -10.98
N ARG A 245 10.90 22.22 -10.71
CA ARG A 245 9.79 22.72 -11.55
C ARG A 245 10.27 22.99 -12.96
#